data_3c2ef91ac3235ad960200e1ee5eb53fb
#
_entry.id   3c2ef91ac3235ad960200e1ee5eb53fb
#
_cell.length_a   1.000
_cell.length_b   1.000
_cell.length_c   1.000
_cell.angle_alpha   90.00
_cell.angle_beta   90.00
_cell.angle_gamma   90.00
#
_symmetry.space_group_name_H-M   'P 1'
#
loop_
_entity.id
_entity.type
_entity.pdbx_description
1 polymer ?
#
loop_
_entity_poly.entity_id
_entity_poly.type
_entity_poly.pdbx_seq_one_letter_code
_entity_poly.pdbx_strand_id
1 'polypeptide(L)'
;MKIIEGNLRLNGSEKIAIINGRFNHIITDRLVEGARDAFKRHGGNDDNLDLILVPGAFEIPFALEKALSSGKYDAICCVGAVIRGATPHFDYISAEATKGIATVGIKHGKPVSNGVLTTDTIEQAIERAGSKVGNKGAEAMVTIIEMLDLYSEMEK
;
A
#
# COMPACT_ATOMS: atom_id res chain seq x y z
N MET A 1 6.06 6.79 32.00
CA MET A 1 5.76 7.07 30.58
C MET A 1 4.79 6.01 30.09
N LYS A 2 3.65 6.41 29.52
CA LYS A 2 2.72 5.47 28.85
C LYS A 2 3.18 5.33 27.39
N ILE A 3 3.38 4.10 26.92
CA ILE A 3 3.69 3.79 25.52
C ILE A 3 2.38 3.32 24.89
N ILE A 4 2.06 3.84 23.72
CA ILE A 4 0.92 3.42 22.90
C ILE A 4 1.50 2.94 21.56
N GLU A 5 1.28 1.68 21.24
CA GLU A 5 1.75 1.06 20.01
C GLU A 5 0.70 0.07 19.49
N GLY A 6 0.65 -0.14 18.18
CA GLY A 6 -0.26 -1.09 17.55
C GLY A 6 0.30 -2.50 17.55
N ASN A 7 -0.58 -3.47 17.54
CA ASN A 7 -0.26 -4.88 17.35
C ASN A 7 -0.34 -5.26 15.88
N LEU A 8 0.30 -6.37 15.53
CA LEU A 8 0.33 -6.90 14.17
C LEU A 8 -0.76 -7.98 13.98
N ARG A 9 -2.01 -7.67 14.33
CA ARG A 9 -3.09 -8.65 14.25
C ARG A 9 -4.43 -7.99 13.90
N LEU A 10 -5.09 -8.55 12.89
CA LEU A 10 -6.46 -8.24 12.52
C LEU A 10 -7.44 -9.17 13.26
N ASN A 11 -8.68 -8.73 13.43
CA ASN A 11 -9.77 -9.54 13.98
C ASN A 11 -10.60 -10.24 12.88
N GLY A 12 -10.31 -9.96 11.59
CA GLY A 12 -10.98 -10.54 10.45
C GLY A 12 -12.20 -9.77 9.93
N SER A 13 -12.59 -8.68 10.59
CA SER A 13 -13.71 -7.83 10.15
C SER A 13 -13.25 -6.62 9.35
N GLU A 14 -11.98 -6.26 9.43
CA GLU A 14 -11.42 -5.09 8.76
C GLU A 14 -11.50 -5.24 7.24
N LYS A 15 -12.00 -4.20 6.59
CA LYS A 15 -12.12 -4.11 5.13
C LYS A 15 -10.97 -3.29 4.56
N ILE A 16 -10.11 -3.96 3.81
CA ILE A 16 -8.92 -3.36 3.24
C ILE A 16 -8.97 -3.44 1.71
N ALA A 17 -8.47 -2.42 1.04
CA ALA A 17 -8.18 -2.51 -0.38
C ALA A 17 -6.68 -2.45 -0.66
N ILE A 18 -6.26 -3.19 -1.68
CA ILE A 18 -4.97 -3.01 -2.34
C ILE A 18 -5.23 -2.22 -3.61
N ILE A 19 -4.61 -1.06 -3.77
CA ILE A 19 -4.62 -0.31 -5.04
C ILE A 19 -3.31 -0.57 -5.75
N ASN A 20 -3.39 -1.18 -6.94
CA ASN A 20 -2.22 -1.58 -7.72
C ASN A 20 -2.13 -0.87 -9.05
N GLY A 21 -1.01 -0.15 -9.28
CA GLY A 21 -0.64 0.34 -10.61
C GLY A 21 -0.16 -0.82 -11.49
N ARG A 22 -0.87 -1.10 -12.61
CA ARG A 22 -0.58 -2.24 -13.50
C ARG A 22 0.70 -2.09 -14.30
N PHE A 23 1.19 -0.87 -14.52
CA PHE A 23 2.45 -0.67 -15.22
C PHE A 23 3.58 -1.40 -14.50
N ASN A 24 4.43 -2.11 -15.22
CA ASN A 24 5.42 -3.05 -14.67
C ASN A 24 4.78 -4.27 -13.93
N HIS A 25 3.73 -4.86 -14.50
CA HIS A 25 2.94 -5.93 -13.86
C HIS A 25 3.77 -7.14 -13.37
N ILE A 26 4.84 -7.51 -14.06
CA ILE A 26 5.75 -8.60 -13.62
C ILE A 26 6.29 -8.34 -12.19
N ILE A 27 6.44 -7.07 -11.83
CA ILE A 27 6.91 -6.64 -10.50
C ILE A 27 5.72 -6.39 -9.58
N THR A 28 4.72 -5.64 -10.05
CA THR A 28 3.61 -5.21 -9.19
C THR A 28 2.69 -6.34 -8.78
N ASP A 29 2.54 -7.38 -9.60
CA ASP A 29 1.79 -8.60 -9.22
C ASP A 29 2.44 -9.30 -8.01
N ARG A 30 3.77 -9.31 -7.92
CA ARG A 30 4.51 -9.84 -6.77
C ARG A 30 4.29 -9.01 -5.50
N LEU A 31 4.15 -7.70 -5.65
CA LEU A 31 3.82 -6.82 -4.51
C LEU A 31 2.41 -7.10 -4.00
N VAL A 32 1.45 -7.31 -4.89
CA VAL A 32 0.08 -7.71 -4.54
C VAL A 32 0.04 -9.06 -3.83
N GLU A 33 0.76 -10.06 -4.36
CA GLU A 33 0.87 -11.38 -3.73
C GLU A 33 1.44 -11.27 -2.30
N GLY A 34 2.52 -10.49 -2.12
CA GLY A 34 3.12 -10.25 -0.81
C GLY A 34 2.18 -9.55 0.16
N ALA A 35 1.47 -8.51 -0.29
CA ALA A 35 0.48 -7.81 0.52
C ALA A 35 -0.67 -8.72 0.95
N ARG A 36 -1.21 -9.53 0.02
CA ARG A 36 -2.27 -10.50 0.32
C ARG A 36 -1.81 -11.58 1.31
N ASP A 37 -0.60 -12.14 1.12
CA ASP A 37 -0.05 -13.14 2.05
C ASP A 37 0.12 -12.56 3.45
N ALA A 38 0.67 -11.34 3.57
CA ALA A 38 0.79 -10.63 4.84
C ALA A 38 -0.58 -10.40 5.49
N PHE A 39 -1.58 -9.95 4.74
CA PHE A 39 -2.95 -9.75 5.25
C PHE A 39 -3.52 -11.02 5.87
N LYS A 40 -3.43 -12.14 5.16
CA LYS A 40 -3.93 -13.45 5.64
C LYS A 40 -3.19 -13.94 6.88
N ARG A 41 -1.86 -13.86 6.89
CA ARG A 41 -1.03 -14.31 8.02
C ARG A 41 -1.26 -13.53 9.30
N HIS A 42 -1.72 -12.27 9.17
CA HIS A 42 -2.04 -11.43 10.33
C HIS A 42 -3.52 -11.45 10.73
N GLY A 43 -4.29 -12.42 10.22
CA GLY A 43 -5.67 -12.67 10.64
C GLY A 43 -6.75 -12.05 9.75
N GLY A 44 -6.38 -11.51 8.60
CA GLY A 44 -7.34 -10.96 7.63
C GLY A 44 -8.17 -12.05 6.95
N ASN A 45 -9.44 -11.73 6.66
CA ASN A 45 -10.33 -12.57 5.87
C ASN A 45 -10.30 -12.13 4.40
N ASP A 46 -9.96 -13.03 3.48
CA ASP A 46 -9.89 -12.73 2.04
C ASP A 46 -11.18 -12.11 1.47
N ASP A 47 -12.35 -12.42 2.03
CA ASP A 47 -13.63 -11.83 1.62
C ASP A 47 -13.73 -10.32 1.93
N ASN A 48 -12.82 -9.83 2.78
CA ASN A 48 -12.72 -8.42 3.17
C ASN A 48 -11.52 -7.70 2.51
N LEU A 49 -10.88 -8.33 1.52
CA LEU A 49 -9.77 -7.76 0.77
C LEU A 49 -10.15 -7.52 -0.69
N ASP A 50 -10.21 -6.27 -1.11
CA ASP A 50 -10.44 -5.91 -2.51
C ASP A 50 -9.12 -5.55 -3.22
N LEU A 51 -9.01 -5.92 -4.49
CA LEU A 51 -7.93 -5.47 -5.38
C LEU A 51 -8.48 -4.48 -6.41
N ILE A 52 -7.98 -3.25 -6.38
CA ILE A 52 -8.32 -2.17 -7.31
C ILE A 52 -7.13 -1.98 -8.26
N LEU A 53 -7.37 -2.17 -9.54
CA LEU A 53 -6.35 -2.03 -10.58
C LEU A 53 -6.46 -0.67 -11.27
N VAL A 54 -5.35 0.07 -11.30
CA VAL A 54 -5.23 1.35 -12.01
C VAL A 54 -4.13 1.27 -13.08
N PRO A 55 -4.12 2.15 -14.10
CA PRO A 55 -3.14 2.07 -15.17
C PRO A 55 -1.69 2.16 -14.71
N GLY A 56 -1.37 3.10 -13.83
CA GLY A 56 -0.02 3.33 -13.33
C GLY A 56 0.01 3.98 -11.96
N ALA A 57 1.20 4.32 -11.48
CA ALA A 57 1.38 4.93 -10.16
C ALA A 57 0.74 6.32 -10.06
N PHE A 58 0.70 7.09 -11.15
CA PHE A 58 0.08 8.41 -11.15
C PHE A 58 -1.42 8.38 -10.87
N GLU A 59 -2.12 7.31 -11.23
CA GLU A 59 -3.55 7.14 -11.02
C GLU A 59 -3.91 6.63 -9.61
N ILE A 60 -2.93 6.16 -8.83
CA ILE A 60 -3.16 5.64 -7.48
C ILE A 60 -3.84 6.68 -6.56
N PRO A 61 -3.39 7.95 -6.46
CA PRO A 61 -4.04 8.92 -5.59
C PRO A 61 -5.51 9.20 -5.95
N PHE A 62 -5.87 9.16 -7.22
CA PHE A 62 -7.27 9.36 -7.66
C PHE A 62 -8.17 8.18 -7.23
N ALA A 63 -7.69 6.95 -7.42
CA ALA A 63 -8.41 5.76 -6.98
C ALA A 63 -8.52 5.71 -5.45
N LEU A 64 -7.45 6.10 -4.75
CA LEU A 64 -7.41 6.19 -3.29
C LEU A 64 -8.44 7.17 -2.74
N GLU A 65 -8.51 8.39 -3.30
CA GLU A 65 -9.51 9.40 -2.94
C GLU A 65 -10.93 8.85 -3.11
N LYS A 66 -11.20 8.20 -4.24
CA LYS A 66 -12.51 7.62 -4.52
C LYS A 66 -12.86 6.46 -3.59
N ALA A 67 -11.90 5.60 -3.32
CA ALA A 67 -12.08 4.45 -2.43
C ALA A 67 -12.36 4.89 -0.98
N LEU A 68 -11.58 5.83 -0.44
CA LEU A 68 -11.78 6.35 0.92
C LEU A 68 -13.08 7.15 1.05
N SER A 69 -13.44 7.95 0.03
CA SER A 69 -14.71 8.69 0.01
C SER A 69 -15.95 7.77 0.01
N SER A 70 -15.81 6.51 -0.36
CA SER A 70 -16.91 5.55 -0.32
C SER A 70 -17.30 5.12 1.10
N GLY A 71 -16.41 5.30 2.07
CA GLY A 71 -16.58 4.82 3.44
C GLY A 71 -16.51 3.29 3.60
N LYS A 72 -16.21 2.57 2.52
CA LYS A 72 -16.20 1.09 2.52
C LYS A 72 -14.99 0.49 3.23
N TYR A 73 -13.84 1.17 3.20
CA TYR A 73 -12.56 0.60 3.64
C TYR A 73 -12.08 1.24 4.94
N ASP A 74 -11.48 0.42 5.79
CA ASP A 74 -10.85 0.84 7.04
C ASP A 74 -9.41 1.31 6.81
N ALA A 75 -8.73 0.71 5.83
CA ALA A 75 -7.38 1.08 5.42
C ALA A 75 -7.12 0.71 3.96
N ILE A 76 -6.10 1.31 3.34
CA ILE A 76 -5.72 1.01 1.95
C ILE A 76 -4.20 0.85 1.81
N CYS A 77 -3.81 -0.24 1.15
CA CYS A 77 -2.43 -0.53 0.78
C CYS A 77 -2.21 -0.13 -0.68
N CYS A 78 -1.35 0.85 -0.95
CA CYS A 78 -1.01 1.27 -2.30
C CYS A 78 0.28 0.58 -2.75
N VAL A 79 0.25 -0.10 -3.89
CA VAL A 79 1.42 -0.75 -4.50
C VAL A 79 1.56 -0.38 -5.97
N GLY A 80 2.78 -0.39 -6.45
CA GLY A 80 3.12 -0.02 -7.82
C GLY A 80 4.63 -0.05 -8.02
N ALA A 81 5.08 0.26 -9.22
CA ALA A 81 6.51 0.37 -9.50
C ALA A 81 6.78 1.48 -10.51
N VAL A 82 7.62 2.43 -10.12
CA VAL A 82 8.16 3.49 -10.96
C VAL A 82 9.65 3.25 -11.11
N ILE A 83 10.07 2.95 -12.33
CA ILE A 83 11.47 2.63 -12.64
C ILE A 83 12.01 3.75 -13.52
N ARG A 84 13.19 4.29 -13.16
CA ARG A 84 13.81 5.39 -13.89
C ARG A 84 14.10 4.99 -15.34
N GLY A 85 13.63 5.83 -16.27
CA GLY A 85 13.93 5.75 -17.68
C GLY A 85 14.94 6.83 -18.11
N ALA A 86 14.99 7.08 -19.41
CA ALA A 86 15.94 8.02 -20.01
C ALA A 86 15.50 9.51 -19.86
N THR A 87 14.32 9.77 -19.34
CA THR A 87 13.76 11.11 -19.23
C THR A 87 13.41 11.47 -17.76
N PRO A 88 13.18 12.74 -17.42
CA PRO A 88 12.80 13.15 -16.06
C PRO A 88 11.38 12.73 -15.64
N HIS A 89 10.66 11.99 -16.45
CA HIS A 89 9.29 11.52 -16.17
C HIS A 89 9.20 10.76 -14.83
N PHE A 90 10.20 9.94 -14.50
CA PHE A 90 10.30 9.23 -13.22
C PHE A 90 10.15 10.17 -12.01
N ASP A 91 10.84 11.30 -12.03
CA ASP A 91 10.86 12.22 -10.88
C ASP A 91 9.47 12.82 -10.62
N TYR A 92 8.74 13.17 -11.68
CA TYR A 92 7.39 13.71 -11.57
C TYR A 92 6.39 12.67 -11.10
N ILE A 93 6.40 11.47 -11.68
CA ILE A 93 5.45 10.40 -11.32
C ILE A 93 5.68 9.93 -9.88
N SER A 94 6.91 9.68 -9.49
CA SER A 94 7.24 9.20 -8.13
C SER A 94 6.92 10.25 -7.06
N ALA A 95 7.22 11.52 -7.32
CA ALA A 95 6.92 12.61 -6.40
C ALA A 95 5.41 12.79 -6.19
N GLU A 96 4.62 12.87 -7.28
CA GLU A 96 3.18 13.08 -7.18
C GLU A 96 2.43 11.86 -6.65
N ALA A 97 2.84 10.64 -6.98
CA ALA A 97 2.27 9.43 -6.39
C ALA A 97 2.48 9.41 -4.87
N THR A 98 3.71 9.61 -4.41
CA THR A 98 4.07 9.62 -2.98
C THR A 98 3.32 10.71 -2.21
N LYS A 99 3.34 11.94 -2.72
CA LYS A 99 2.65 13.09 -2.12
C LYS A 99 1.14 12.89 -2.09
N GLY A 100 0.57 12.42 -3.20
CA GLY A 100 -0.86 12.18 -3.31
C GLY A 100 -1.36 11.12 -2.34
N ILE A 101 -0.65 10.00 -2.21
CA ILE A 101 -0.98 8.94 -1.24
C ILE A 101 -1.01 9.50 0.18
N ALA A 102 0.03 10.22 0.60
CA ALA A 102 0.10 10.81 1.93
C ALA A 102 -1.00 11.84 2.18
N THR A 103 -1.22 12.75 1.22
CA THR A 103 -2.22 13.81 1.33
C THR A 103 -3.63 13.28 1.47
N VAL A 104 -3.99 12.28 0.65
CA VAL A 104 -5.33 11.69 0.67
C VAL A 104 -5.55 10.90 1.97
N GLY A 105 -4.57 10.11 2.43
CA GLY A 105 -4.66 9.39 3.69
C GLY A 105 -4.92 10.32 4.88
N ILE A 106 -4.16 11.39 5.00
CA ILE A 106 -4.31 12.40 6.04
C ILE A 106 -5.69 13.08 5.98
N LYS A 107 -6.13 13.46 4.78
CA LYS A 107 -7.44 14.11 4.55
C LYS A 107 -8.61 13.25 5.07
N HIS A 108 -8.55 11.96 4.88
CA HIS A 108 -9.60 11.02 5.30
C HIS A 108 -9.40 10.46 6.72
N GLY A 109 -8.26 10.71 7.37
CA GLY A 109 -7.94 10.17 8.69
C GLY A 109 -7.93 8.64 8.71
N LYS A 110 -7.56 8.00 7.61
CA LYS A 110 -7.51 6.54 7.48
C LYS A 110 -6.07 6.07 7.25
N PRO A 111 -5.67 4.92 7.81
CA PRO A 111 -4.37 4.33 7.52
C PRO A 111 -4.21 4.03 6.02
N VAL A 112 -3.16 4.56 5.43
CA VAL A 112 -2.76 4.30 4.05
C VAL A 112 -1.28 4.03 4.01
N SER A 113 -0.85 3.00 3.30
CA SER A 113 0.57 2.71 3.12
C SER A 113 1.04 2.95 1.69
N ASN A 114 2.32 3.32 1.58
CA ASN A 114 3.01 3.51 0.31
C ASN A 114 3.97 2.36 0.04
N GLY A 115 3.50 1.35 -0.69
CA GLY A 115 4.30 0.25 -1.24
C GLY A 115 4.69 0.46 -2.71
N VAL A 116 4.63 1.70 -3.21
CA VAL A 116 5.07 2.02 -4.56
C VAL A 116 6.59 2.05 -4.63
N LEU A 117 7.17 1.14 -5.40
CA LEU A 117 8.60 1.10 -5.63
C LEU A 117 9.04 2.30 -6.49
N THR A 118 10.13 2.93 -6.10
CA THR A 118 10.81 3.97 -6.88
C THR A 118 12.28 3.60 -6.99
N THR A 119 12.67 3.06 -8.14
CA THR A 119 14.00 2.46 -8.34
C THR A 119 14.67 3.00 -9.60
N ASP A 120 15.99 3.00 -9.60
CA ASP A 120 16.77 3.43 -10.76
C ASP A 120 16.87 2.33 -11.81
N THR A 121 16.78 1.06 -11.42
CA THR A 121 16.89 -0.09 -12.31
C THR A 121 15.77 -1.10 -12.09
N ILE A 122 15.54 -1.95 -13.12
CA ILE A 122 14.60 -3.07 -13.05
C ILE A 122 15.05 -4.07 -11.99
N GLU A 123 16.35 -4.34 -11.90
CA GLU A 123 16.94 -5.27 -10.93
C GLU A 123 16.64 -4.84 -9.50
N GLN A 124 16.78 -3.54 -9.19
CA GLN A 124 16.41 -3.00 -7.88
C GLN A 124 14.92 -3.20 -7.55
N ALA A 125 14.05 -3.08 -8.55
CA ALA A 125 12.63 -3.31 -8.37
C ALA A 125 12.32 -4.80 -8.11
N ILE A 126 12.94 -5.72 -8.86
CA ILE A 126 12.81 -7.16 -8.66
C ILE A 126 13.29 -7.56 -7.26
N GLU A 127 14.43 -7.02 -6.80
CA GLU A 127 14.97 -7.30 -5.47
C GLU A 127 13.99 -6.94 -4.34
N ARG A 128 13.15 -5.91 -4.53
CA ARG A 128 12.19 -5.38 -3.54
C ARG A 128 10.78 -5.95 -3.67
N ALA A 129 10.57 -6.77 -4.70
CA ALA A 129 9.27 -7.38 -4.97
C ALA A 129 9.21 -8.87 -4.57
N GLY A 130 9.98 -9.29 -3.58
CA GLY A 130 9.92 -10.64 -3.01
C GLY A 130 11.09 -11.54 -3.38
N SER A 131 12.27 -10.94 -3.64
CA SER A 131 13.49 -11.72 -3.80
C SER A 131 14.53 -11.35 -2.72
N LYS A 132 15.62 -10.68 -3.07
CA LYS A 132 16.77 -10.47 -2.17
C LYS A 132 16.50 -9.52 -0.99
N VAL A 133 15.63 -8.52 -1.16
CA VAL A 133 15.40 -7.43 -0.19
C VAL A 133 13.98 -7.48 0.39
N GLY A 134 13.39 -8.67 0.53
CA GLY A 134 12.01 -8.84 1.00
C GLY A 134 10.96 -8.43 -0.03
N ASN A 135 9.75 -8.15 0.44
CA ASN A 135 8.62 -7.74 -0.41
C ASN A 135 7.99 -6.46 0.14
N LYS A 136 8.12 -5.36 -0.59
CA LYS A 136 7.58 -4.05 -0.18
C LYS A 136 6.05 -3.99 -0.14
N GLY A 137 5.36 -4.86 -0.86
CA GLY A 137 3.91 -5.01 -0.73
C GLY A 137 3.52 -5.62 0.61
N ALA A 138 4.23 -6.66 1.04
CA ALA A 138 4.04 -7.26 2.36
C ALA A 138 4.33 -6.25 3.48
N GLU A 139 5.45 -5.53 3.41
CA GLU A 139 5.80 -4.51 4.39
C GLU A 139 4.75 -3.38 4.46
N ALA A 140 4.25 -2.93 3.32
CA ALA A 140 3.20 -1.92 3.25
C ALA A 140 1.89 -2.41 3.89
N MET A 141 1.52 -3.68 3.69
CA MET A 141 0.35 -4.27 4.33
C MET A 141 0.53 -4.38 5.85
N VAL A 142 1.68 -4.84 6.32
CA VAL A 142 1.99 -4.90 7.77
C VAL A 142 1.89 -3.52 8.40
N THR A 143 2.38 -2.49 7.72
CA THR A 143 2.29 -1.10 8.21
C THR A 143 0.84 -0.66 8.46
N ILE A 144 -0.09 -0.93 7.54
CA ILE A 144 -1.49 -0.53 7.77
C ILE A 144 -2.19 -1.38 8.84
N ILE A 145 -1.79 -2.64 9.00
CA ILE A 145 -2.31 -3.50 10.08
C ILE A 145 -1.92 -2.92 11.44
N GLU A 146 -0.66 -2.55 11.62
CA GLU A 146 -0.18 -1.90 12.82
C GLU A 146 -0.88 -0.57 13.08
N MET A 147 -1.04 0.26 12.04
CA MET A 147 -1.71 1.56 12.15
C MET A 147 -3.20 1.47 12.46
N LEU A 148 -3.91 0.44 11.99
CA LEU A 148 -5.31 0.21 12.34
C LEU A 148 -5.47 -0.06 13.84
N ASP A 149 -4.64 -0.94 14.38
CA ASP A 149 -4.68 -1.25 15.82
C ASP A 149 -4.21 -0.05 16.66
N LEU A 150 -3.17 0.66 16.23
CA LEU A 150 -2.72 1.88 16.89
C LEU A 150 -3.84 2.93 16.98
N TYR A 151 -4.60 3.16 15.92
CA TYR A 151 -5.72 4.11 15.94
C TYR A 151 -6.77 3.69 16.97
N SER A 152 -7.11 2.40 17.01
CA SER A 152 -8.02 1.85 18.02
C SER A 152 -7.50 2.04 19.45
N GLU A 153 -6.20 1.88 19.68
CA GLU A 153 -5.59 2.11 21.01
C GLU A 153 -5.57 3.59 21.41
N MET A 154 -5.44 4.50 20.44
CA MET A 154 -5.45 5.95 20.70
C MET A 154 -6.85 6.49 21.04
N GLU A 155 -7.91 5.80 20.64
CA GLU A 155 -9.30 6.18 20.93
C GLU A 155 -9.79 5.70 22.30
N LYS A 156 -9.01 4.84 22.99
CA LYS A 156 -9.30 4.36 24.37
C LYS A 156 -8.82 5.35 25.44
#